data_ff46a10ed63e075b189016cad34ca51f
#
_entry.id   ff46a10ed63e075b189016cad34ca51f
#
_cell.length_a   1.000
_cell.length_b   1.000
_cell.length_c   1.000
_cell.angle_alpha   90.00
_cell.angle_beta   90.00
_cell.angle_gamma   90.00
#
_symmetry.space_group_name_H-M   'P 1'
#
loop_
_entity.id
_entity.type
_entity.pdbx_description
1 polymer ?
#
loop_
_entity_poly.entity_id
_entity_poly.type
_entity_poly.pdbx_seq_one_letter_code
_entity_poly.pdbx_strand_id
1 'polypeptide(L)'
;MEEGSAVIQQFLNYLKYEKRFSEHTAKCYGADLVQFGDFLSARHPLHGSPTDDLSLDHGHGAVATAVAVRTEQNVDQLLLTADVNEARSYLAHLNDKGYSKATIARKLATLRSFYKFLVRTNRCTSNPLVAVRTPKQEKKLPRFLEYEEVKRLLETPPVDTWLGARDRAILETLYSTGIRVSELVALNMDDIDFLGEVIHIRGKGKKERIAPISSSALQSIQHYMEFRNKRAQSNTNFSSKVLFVNKHGQRLSTRSVRRKMDKYLKMAGLDPAISPHTLRHSFATHMLNNGADLRSVQELLGHQSLSTTQVYTHLTTKKLKEVYDNAHPREQYHEDVYAPYDDLGGNGGL
;
A
#
# COMPACT_ATOMS: atom_id res chain seq x y z
N MET A 1 10.28 -3.04 -23.09
CA MET A 1 10.81 -2.26 -21.94
C MET A 1 11.52 -1.11 -22.59
N GLU A 2 10.92 0.08 -22.53
CA GLU A 2 11.51 1.29 -23.12
C GLU A 2 12.86 1.54 -22.45
N GLU A 3 13.90 1.64 -23.26
CA GLU A 3 15.27 2.00 -22.86
C GLU A 3 15.22 3.44 -22.38
N GLY A 4 15.08 3.63 -21.07
CA GLY A 4 15.08 4.94 -20.43
C GLY A 4 16.48 5.33 -19.97
N SER A 5 16.67 6.60 -19.64
CA SER A 5 17.91 7.22 -19.13
C SER A 5 18.80 6.26 -18.33
N ALA A 6 20.04 6.07 -18.78
CA ALA A 6 21.00 5.14 -18.15
C ALA A 6 21.32 5.55 -16.70
N VAL A 7 21.34 6.86 -16.44
CA VAL A 7 21.60 7.42 -15.10
C VAL A 7 20.45 7.13 -14.14
N ILE A 8 19.20 7.23 -14.60
CA ILE A 8 18.02 6.86 -13.82
C ILE A 8 18.07 5.36 -13.51
N GLN A 9 18.34 4.51 -14.51
CA GLN A 9 18.38 3.06 -14.32
C GLN A 9 19.45 2.63 -13.31
N GLN A 10 20.62 3.25 -13.32
CA GLN A 10 21.67 2.99 -12.33
C GLN A 10 21.23 3.36 -10.92
N PHE A 11 20.54 4.49 -10.75
CA PHE A 11 19.98 4.86 -9.46
C PHE A 11 18.89 3.89 -8.98
N LEU A 12 18.01 3.44 -9.87
CA LEU A 12 16.98 2.46 -9.53
C LEU A 12 17.59 1.11 -9.12
N ASN A 13 18.65 0.67 -9.79
CA ASN A 13 19.42 -0.51 -9.42
C ASN A 13 20.06 -0.35 -8.03
N TYR A 14 20.68 0.80 -7.75
CA TYR A 14 21.21 1.14 -6.43
C TYR A 14 20.12 1.07 -5.34
N LEU A 15 18.94 1.65 -5.59
CA LEU A 15 17.83 1.57 -4.64
C LEU A 15 17.37 0.13 -4.40
N LYS A 16 17.30 -0.68 -5.46
CA LYS A 16 16.84 -2.07 -5.39
C LYS A 16 17.84 -2.97 -4.68
N TYR A 17 19.10 -2.94 -5.09
CA TYR A 17 20.10 -3.93 -4.66
C TYR A 17 20.87 -3.49 -3.41
N GLU A 18 21.28 -2.23 -3.31
CA GLU A 18 22.03 -1.75 -2.15
C GLU A 18 21.12 -1.23 -1.03
N LYS A 19 20.08 -0.48 -1.35
CA LYS A 19 19.16 0.08 -0.34
C LYS A 19 17.97 -0.81 -0.02
N ARG A 20 17.80 -1.91 -0.75
CA ARG A 20 16.72 -2.90 -0.57
C ARG A 20 15.32 -2.26 -0.55
N PHE A 21 15.09 -1.27 -1.39
CA PHE A 21 13.78 -0.64 -1.55
C PHE A 21 12.82 -1.64 -2.21
N SER A 22 11.51 -1.46 -1.96
CA SER A 22 10.50 -2.26 -2.65
C SER A 22 10.43 -1.90 -4.13
N GLU A 23 10.03 -2.84 -4.99
CA GLU A 23 9.81 -2.57 -6.42
C GLU A 23 8.82 -1.41 -6.64
N HIS A 24 7.77 -1.32 -5.81
CA HIS A 24 6.82 -0.22 -5.89
C HIS A 24 7.48 1.12 -5.61
N THR A 25 8.36 1.20 -4.60
CA THR A 25 9.09 2.44 -4.29
C THR A 25 10.02 2.82 -5.44
N ALA A 26 10.76 1.84 -6.00
CA ALA A 26 11.63 2.07 -7.14
C ALA A 26 10.83 2.57 -8.36
N LYS A 27 9.68 1.96 -8.68
CA LYS A 27 8.79 2.43 -9.75
C LYS A 27 8.30 3.86 -9.54
N CYS A 28 7.90 4.22 -8.31
CA CYS A 28 7.49 5.60 -8.00
C CYS A 28 8.63 6.60 -8.17
N TYR A 29 9.83 6.23 -7.74
CA TYR A 29 11.03 7.06 -7.91
C TYR A 29 11.40 7.22 -9.38
N GLY A 30 11.36 6.13 -10.16
CA GLY A 30 11.57 6.17 -11.61
C GLY A 30 10.60 7.13 -12.31
N ALA A 31 9.31 7.01 -12.04
CA ALA A 31 8.28 7.89 -12.62
C ALA A 31 8.50 9.37 -12.26
N ASP A 32 8.95 9.67 -11.02
CA ASP A 32 9.25 11.04 -10.61
C ASP A 32 10.46 11.61 -11.35
N LEU A 33 11.49 10.77 -11.60
CA LEU A 33 12.71 11.18 -12.32
C LEU A 33 12.46 11.34 -13.81
N VAL A 34 11.70 10.45 -14.42
CA VAL A 34 11.27 10.59 -15.83
C VAL A 34 10.52 11.91 -16.00
N GLN A 35 9.55 12.21 -15.13
CA GLN A 35 8.81 13.49 -15.21
C GLN A 35 9.71 14.71 -15.05
N PHE A 36 10.77 14.62 -14.24
CA PHE A 36 11.74 15.71 -14.12
C PHE A 36 12.62 15.82 -15.37
N GLY A 37 13.05 14.71 -15.96
CA GLY A 37 13.75 14.68 -17.24
C GLY A 37 12.93 15.27 -18.37
N ASP A 38 11.65 14.91 -18.48
CA ASP A 38 10.72 15.49 -19.47
C ASP A 38 10.58 17.01 -19.29
N PHE A 39 10.50 17.48 -18.04
CA PHE A 39 10.46 18.92 -17.76
C PHE A 39 11.71 19.64 -18.22
N LEU A 40 12.89 19.07 -17.95
CA LEU A 40 14.18 19.66 -18.39
C LEU A 40 14.28 19.69 -19.93
N SER A 41 13.91 18.59 -20.60
CA SER A 41 13.91 18.49 -22.06
C SER A 41 12.99 19.53 -22.72
N ALA A 42 11.82 19.78 -22.13
CA ALA A 42 10.90 20.79 -22.62
C ALA A 42 11.44 22.23 -22.47
N ARG A 43 12.35 22.47 -21.52
CA ARG A 43 12.98 23.79 -21.31
C ARG A 43 14.24 24.00 -22.14
N HIS A 44 14.91 22.93 -22.51
CA HIS A 44 16.11 22.90 -23.30
C HIS A 44 15.89 22.14 -24.61
N PRO A 45 15.00 22.66 -25.50
CA PRO A 45 14.77 22.01 -26.79
C PRO A 45 16.10 21.97 -27.57
N LEU A 46 16.37 20.84 -28.20
CA LEU A 46 17.51 20.72 -29.10
C LEU A 46 17.38 21.75 -30.20
N HIS A 47 18.26 22.72 -30.23
CA HIS A 47 18.42 23.61 -31.42
C HIS A 47 18.98 22.76 -32.55
N GLY A 48 18.12 22.37 -33.49
CA GLY A 48 18.42 21.58 -34.66
C GLY A 48 17.18 20.80 -35.11
N SER A 49 16.17 21.52 -35.61
CA SER A 49 15.20 20.88 -36.50
C SER A 49 15.96 20.36 -37.69
N PRO A 50 15.85 19.09 -38.10
CA PRO A 50 16.33 18.64 -39.40
C PRO A 50 15.25 19.01 -40.44
N THR A 51 15.12 20.28 -40.76
CA THR A 51 14.39 20.78 -41.92
C THR A 51 15.35 21.63 -42.71
N ASP A 52 16.33 20.99 -43.31
CA ASP A 52 16.94 21.35 -44.61
C ASP A 52 18.07 20.32 -44.86
N ASP A 53 17.95 19.63 -45.98
CA ASP A 53 18.81 18.61 -46.53
C ASP A 53 18.68 17.18 -45.93
N LEU A 54 17.64 16.48 -46.32
CA LEU A 54 17.70 15.03 -46.56
C LEU A 54 16.90 14.68 -47.80
N SER A 55 17.64 14.55 -48.92
CA SER A 55 17.23 13.76 -50.07
C SER A 55 16.90 12.32 -49.61
N LEU A 56 15.72 11.89 -50.12
CA LEU A 56 15.14 10.56 -49.93
C LEU A 56 16.17 9.43 -50.03
N ASP A 57 16.37 8.68 -48.97
CA ASP A 57 16.78 7.28 -49.08
C ASP A 57 16.08 6.41 -48.01
N HIS A 58 15.66 5.20 -48.43
CA HIS A 58 14.73 4.32 -47.74
C HIS A 58 15.40 3.57 -46.57
N GLY A 59 15.05 3.96 -45.29
CA GLY A 59 15.54 3.29 -44.11
C GLY A 59 14.78 3.65 -42.82
N HIS A 60 13.49 3.40 -42.75
CA HIS A 60 12.62 3.83 -41.64
C HIS A 60 12.95 3.28 -40.23
N GLY A 61 13.73 2.21 -40.11
CA GLY A 61 14.09 1.61 -38.82
C GLY A 61 15.29 2.24 -38.12
N ALA A 62 16.33 2.59 -38.85
CA ALA A 62 17.60 3.10 -38.30
C ALA A 62 17.51 4.54 -37.79
N VAL A 63 16.67 5.38 -38.42
CA VAL A 63 16.50 6.79 -38.05
C VAL A 63 15.73 6.93 -36.72
N ALA A 64 14.67 6.12 -36.53
CA ALA A 64 13.89 6.12 -35.29
C ALA A 64 14.76 5.70 -34.07
N THR A 65 15.60 4.69 -34.24
CA THR A 65 16.53 4.22 -33.18
C THR A 65 17.62 5.26 -32.89
N ALA A 66 18.18 5.91 -33.91
CA ALA A 66 19.21 6.96 -33.74
C ALA A 66 18.65 8.23 -33.06
N VAL A 67 17.42 8.62 -33.37
CA VAL A 67 16.73 9.74 -32.71
C VAL A 67 16.42 9.41 -31.26
N ALA A 68 15.94 8.20 -30.96
CA ALA A 68 15.68 7.76 -29.58
C ALA A 68 16.98 7.77 -28.74
N VAL A 69 18.07 7.23 -29.23
CA VAL A 69 19.37 7.20 -28.54
C VAL A 69 19.92 8.60 -28.30
N ARG A 70 19.80 9.53 -29.28
CA ARG A 70 20.22 10.92 -29.12
C ARG A 70 19.38 11.66 -28.09
N THR A 71 18.08 11.40 -28.03
CA THR A 71 17.16 12.01 -27.04
C THR A 71 17.49 11.56 -25.63
N GLU A 72 17.81 10.27 -25.44
CA GLU A 72 18.16 9.71 -24.15
C GLU A 72 19.50 10.23 -23.61
N GLN A 73 20.53 10.31 -24.46
CA GLN A 73 21.82 10.91 -24.10
C GLN A 73 21.68 12.36 -23.66
N ASN A 74 20.76 13.10 -24.28
CA ASN A 74 20.48 14.49 -23.91
C ASN A 74 19.79 14.57 -22.53
N VAL A 75 18.82 13.70 -22.22
CA VAL A 75 18.16 13.68 -20.90
C VAL A 75 19.15 13.37 -19.78
N ASP A 76 20.04 12.40 -19.98
CA ASP A 76 21.10 12.09 -19.00
C ASP A 76 22.01 13.31 -18.75
N GLN A 77 22.42 14.00 -19.80
CA GLN A 77 23.22 15.22 -19.68
C GLN A 77 22.48 16.33 -18.95
N LEU A 78 21.20 16.57 -19.28
CA LEU A 78 20.36 17.55 -18.58
C LEU A 78 20.19 17.23 -17.10
N LEU A 79 19.98 15.94 -16.75
CA LEU A 79 19.90 15.50 -15.36
C LEU A 79 21.21 15.70 -14.59
N LEU A 80 22.38 15.51 -15.24
CA LEU A 80 23.70 15.67 -14.62
C LEU A 80 24.08 17.14 -14.43
N THR A 81 23.61 18.03 -15.30
CA THR A 81 23.99 19.46 -15.30
C THR A 81 22.94 20.37 -14.66
N ALA A 82 21.76 19.84 -14.29
CA ALA A 82 20.67 20.63 -13.70
C ALA A 82 21.11 21.38 -12.45
N ASP A 83 20.81 22.67 -12.43
CA ASP A 83 21.18 23.59 -11.35
C ASP A 83 20.02 23.89 -10.37
N VAL A 84 20.28 24.78 -9.42
CA VAL A 84 19.30 25.20 -8.41
C VAL A 84 18.10 25.95 -9.06
N ASN A 85 18.32 26.66 -10.16
CA ASN A 85 17.27 27.43 -10.84
C ASN A 85 16.32 26.50 -11.56
N GLU A 86 16.82 25.43 -12.17
CA GLU A 86 15.99 24.36 -12.77
C GLU A 86 15.18 23.62 -11.70
N ALA A 87 15.79 23.32 -10.56
CA ALA A 87 15.07 22.72 -9.45
C ALA A 87 13.95 23.63 -8.88
N ARG A 88 14.17 24.95 -8.81
CA ARG A 88 13.14 25.94 -8.42
C ARG A 88 12.06 26.06 -9.48
N SER A 89 12.42 26.11 -10.77
CA SER A 89 11.48 26.16 -11.88
C SER A 89 10.61 24.91 -11.93
N TYR A 90 11.17 23.73 -11.63
CA TYR A 90 10.39 22.49 -11.51
C TYR A 90 9.39 22.56 -10.36
N LEU A 91 9.78 23.11 -9.19
CA LEU A 91 8.87 23.31 -8.08
C LEU A 91 7.70 24.23 -8.47
N ALA A 92 7.95 25.32 -9.18
CA ALA A 92 6.92 26.21 -9.71
C ALA A 92 5.99 25.46 -10.68
N HIS A 93 6.55 24.74 -11.65
CA HIS A 93 5.79 23.91 -12.59
C HIS A 93 4.87 22.88 -11.89
N LEU A 94 5.34 22.23 -10.82
CA LEU A 94 4.50 21.30 -10.05
C LEU A 94 3.34 22.01 -9.34
N ASN A 95 3.54 23.23 -8.84
CA ASN A 95 2.48 24.05 -8.25
C ASN A 95 1.46 24.48 -9.32
N ASP A 96 1.91 24.94 -10.49
CA ASP A 96 1.05 25.35 -11.60
C ASP A 96 0.20 24.19 -12.15
N LYS A 97 0.76 22.98 -12.12
CA LYS A 97 0.02 21.74 -12.44
C LYS A 97 -0.96 21.31 -11.35
N GLY A 98 -1.08 22.02 -10.25
CA GLY A 98 -2.02 21.75 -9.18
C GLY A 98 -1.69 20.52 -8.31
N TYR A 99 -0.44 20.05 -8.29
CA TYR A 99 -0.05 18.95 -7.42
C TYR A 99 -0.19 19.31 -5.94
N SER A 100 -0.68 18.38 -5.12
CA SER A 100 -0.78 18.57 -3.67
C SER A 100 0.60 18.80 -3.03
N LYS A 101 0.66 19.57 -1.94
CA LYS A 101 1.88 19.81 -1.15
C LYS A 101 2.59 18.49 -0.77
N ALA A 102 1.82 17.44 -0.45
CA ALA A 102 2.35 16.11 -0.14
C ALA A 102 3.02 15.43 -1.35
N THR A 103 2.40 15.52 -2.53
CA THR A 103 2.96 14.99 -3.78
C THR A 103 4.24 15.71 -4.16
N ILE A 104 4.25 17.05 -4.06
CA ILE A 104 5.44 17.88 -4.33
C ILE A 104 6.56 17.50 -3.36
N ALA A 105 6.27 17.38 -2.07
CA ALA A 105 7.27 17.00 -1.07
C ALA A 105 7.89 15.62 -1.36
N ARG A 106 7.07 14.64 -1.78
CA ARG A 106 7.56 13.31 -2.18
C ARG A 106 8.46 13.40 -3.41
N LYS A 107 8.05 14.13 -4.46
CA LYS A 107 8.86 14.32 -5.68
C LYS A 107 10.21 14.98 -5.38
N LEU A 108 10.22 16.03 -4.57
CA LEU A 108 11.46 16.68 -4.15
C LEU A 108 12.34 15.74 -3.30
N ALA A 109 11.77 14.87 -2.48
CA ALA A 109 12.51 13.86 -1.73
C ALA A 109 13.16 12.82 -2.66
N THR A 110 12.46 12.39 -3.72
CA THR A 110 13.00 11.54 -4.78
C THR A 110 14.21 12.18 -5.43
N LEU A 111 14.07 13.44 -5.88
CA LEU A 111 15.15 14.19 -6.53
C LEU A 111 16.35 14.38 -5.59
N ARG A 112 16.14 14.74 -4.32
CA ARG A 112 17.22 14.84 -3.33
C ARG A 112 17.99 13.54 -3.15
N SER A 113 17.26 12.41 -3.11
CA SER A 113 17.88 11.09 -3.03
C SER A 113 18.70 10.74 -4.27
N PHE A 114 18.20 11.09 -5.45
CA PHE A 114 18.88 10.91 -6.72
C PHE A 114 20.17 11.74 -6.79
N TYR A 115 20.11 13.04 -6.55
CA TYR A 115 21.33 13.88 -6.57
C TYR A 115 22.31 13.52 -5.46
N LYS A 116 21.84 13.06 -4.30
CA LYS A 116 22.74 12.50 -3.27
C LYS A 116 23.49 11.27 -3.77
N PHE A 117 22.85 10.43 -4.57
CA PHE A 117 23.48 9.29 -5.23
C PHE A 117 24.50 9.77 -6.27
N LEU A 118 24.17 10.73 -7.13
CA LEU A 118 25.07 11.27 -8.16
C LEU A 118 26.33 11.90 -7.57
N VAL A 119 26.18 12.68 -6.48
CA VAL A 119 27.33 13.25 -5.76
C VAL A 119 28.19 12.16 -5.15
N ARG A 120 27.61 11.12 -4.55
CA ARG A 120 28.34 9.99 -3.98
C ARG A 120 29.12 9.18 -5.05
N THR A 121 28.60 9.13 -6.26
CA THR A 121 29.24 8.42 -7.40
C THR A 121 30.13 9.34 -8.25
N ASN A 122 30.44 10.55 -7.77
CA ASN A 122 31.26 11.56 -8.43
C ASN A 122 30.76 11.96 -9.82
N ARG A 123 29.45 11.90 -10.06
CA ARG A 123 28.84 12.32 -11.34
C ARG A 123 28.34 13.76 -11.31
N CYS A 124 28.08 14.31 -10.14
CA CYS A 124 27.77 15.71 -9.92
C CYS A 124 28.62 16.25 -8.76
N THR A 125 28.97 17.53 -8.83
CA THR A 125 29.77 18.19 -7.79
C THR A 125 28.94 18.58 -6.57
N SER A 126 27.65 18.87 -6.77
CA SER A 126 26.74 19.32 -5.72
C SER A 126 25.30 18.84 -5.95
N ASN A 127 24.48 18.91 -4.90
CA ASN A 127 23.06 18.56 -5.00
C ASN A 127 22.22 19.85 -5.11
N PRO A 128 21.62 20.14 -6.28
CA PRO A 128 20.86 21.39 -6.52
C PRO A 128 19.59 21.49 -5.64
N LEU A 129 19.11 20.39 -5.07
CA LEU A 129 17.90 20.38 -4.26
C LEU A 129 18.11 20.80 -2.80
N VAL A 130 19.37 21.01 -2.34
CA VAL A 130 19.68 21.44 -0.98
C VAL A 130 19.06 22.80 -0.69
N ALA A 131 19.17 23.74 -1.63
CA ALA A 131 18.65 25.10 -1.50
C ALA A 131 17.14 25.23 -1.76
N VAL A 132 16.45 24.17 -2.21
CA VAL A 132 15.01 24.19 -2.50
C VAL A 132 14.24 23.78 -1.25
N ARG A 133 13.42 24.70 -0.73
CA ARG A 133 12.58 24.42 0.45
C ARG A 133 11.41 23.53 0.06
N THR A 134 11.16 22.49 0.86
CA THR A 134 9.95 21.67 0.71
C THR A 134 8.75 22.44 1.25
N PRO A 135 7.61 22.49 0.54
CA PRO A 135 6.39 23.09 1.05
C PRO A 135 6.00 22.49 2.40
N LYS A 136 5.68 23.34 3.37
CA LYS A 136 5.17 22.86 4.66
C LYS A 136 3.82 22.19 4.44
N GLN A 137 3.73 20.92 4.85
CA GLN A 137 2.47 20.19 4.89
C GLN A 137 1.72 20.58 6.15
N GLU A 138 0.44 20.87 6.00
CA GLU A 138 -0.44 20.98 7.16
C GLU A 138 -0.59 19.60 7.79
N LYS A 139 -0.23 19.50 9.07
CA LYS A 139 -0.48 18.29 9.84
C LYS A 139 -1.98 18.21 10.12
N LYS A 140 -2.73 17.57 9.23
CA LYS A 140 -4.10 17.18 9.56
C LYS A 140 -4.02 16.16 10.70
N LEU A 141 -4.80 16.39 11.76
CA LEU A 141 -4.95 15.38 12.81
C LEU A 141 -5.42 14.07 12.13
N PRO A 142 -4.77 12.95 12.44
CA PRO A 142 -5.20 11.68 11.87
C PRO A 142 -6.63 11.41 12.31
N ARG A 143 -7.51 11.19 11.35
CA ARG A 143 -8.91 10.83 11.60
C ARG A 143 -8.98 9.35 11.92
N PHE A 144 -9.76 9.00 12.92
CA PHE A 144 -10.13 7.62 13.24
C PHE A 144 -11.66 7.49 13.20
N LEU A 145 -12.14 6.28 13.10
CA LEU A 145 -13.56 5.95 13.18
C LEU A 145 -13.92 5.66 14.63
N GLU A 146 -15.04 6.16 15.10
CA GLU A 146 -15.63 5.71 16.35
C GLU A 146 -16.11 4.25 16.24
N TYR A 147 -16.28 3.56 17.35
CA TYR A 147 -16.63 2.14 17.34
C TYR A 147 -17.92 1.85 16.57
N GLU A 148 -18.95 2.66 16.73
CA GLU A 148 -20.22 2.53 16.01
C GLU A 148 -20.07 2.75 14.49
N GLU A 149 -19.15 3.62 14.07
CA GLU A 149 -18.86 3.80 12.66
C GLU A 149 -18.11 2.58 12.08
N VAL A 150 -17.20 2.00 12.86
CA VAL A 150 -16.54 0.74 12.50
C VAL A 150 -17.57 -0.38 12.39
N LYS A 151 -18.43 -0.56 13.38
CA LYS A 151 -19.49 -1.57 13.39
C LYS A 151 -20.35 -1.47 12.14
N ARG A 152 -20.86 -0.29 11.80
CA ARG A 152 -21.63 -0.05 10.57
C ARG A 152 -20.87 -0.45 9.31
N LEU A 153 -19.58 -0.08 9.23
CA LEU A 153 -18.76 -0.45 8.07
C LEU A 153 -18.59 -1.96 7.93
N LEU A 154 -18.33 -2.64 9.06
CA LEU A 154 -18.12 -4.08 9.08
C LEU A 154 -19.39 -4.85 8.72
N GLU A 155 -20.56 -4.36 9.11
CA GLU A 155 -21.87 -5.00 8.89
C GLU A 155 -22.48 -4.74 7.50
N THR A 156 -21.97 -3.76 6.77
CA THR A 156 -22.49 -3.38 5.44
C THR A 156 -22.32 -4.46 4.34
N PRO A 157 -21.24 -5.27 4.28
CA PRO A 157 -21.15 -6.32 3.27
C PRO A 157 -22.20 -7.41 3.48
N PRO A 158 -22.99 -7.82 2.44
CA PRO A 158 -23.98 -8.89 2.56
C PRO A 158 -23.27 -10.23 2.81
N VAL A 159 -23.75 -11.01 3.78
CA VAL A 159 -23.11 -12.27 4.20
C VAL A 159 -23.63 -13.50 3.44
N ASP A 160 -24.74 -13.37 2.75
CA ASP A 160 -25.41 -14.41 1.95
C ASP A 160 -24.78 -14.64 0.59
N THR A 161 -23.88 -13.77 0.16
CA THR A 161 -23.18 -13.89 -1.11
C THR A 161 -21.68 -14.16 -0.91
N TRP A 162 -21.11 -15.01 -1.79
CA TRP A 162 -19.68 -15.30 -1.76
C TRP A 162 -18.77 -14.06 -1.70
N LEU A 163 -19.05 -13.06 -2.54
CA LEU A 163 -18.22 -11.84 -2.59
C LEU A 163 -18.47 -10.94 -1.37
N GLY A 164 -19.68 -10.93 -0.84
CA GLY A 164 -20.00 -10.17 0.36
C GLY A 164 -19.41 -10.80 1.62
N ALA A 165 -19.55 -12.11 1.80
CA ALA A 165 -18.93 -12.85 2.90
C ALA A 165 -17.39 -12.66 2.90
N ARG A 166 -16.75 -12.73 1.72
CA ARG A 166 -15.33 -12.41 1.57
C ARG A 166 -15.00 -10.97 2.01
N ASP A 167 -15.79 -10.00 1.52
CA ASP A 167 -15.53 -8.58 1.78
C ASP A 167 -15.75 -8.26 3.27
N ARG A 168 -16.74 -8.92 3.92
CA ARG A 168 -16.95 -8.89 5.38
C ARG A 168 -15.71 -9.42 6.10
N ALA A 169 -15.26 -10.62 5.78
CA ALA A 169 -14.08 -11.23 6.38
C ALA A 169 -12.81 -10.37 6.21
N ILE A 170 -12.65 -9.69 5.06
CA ILE A 170 -11.55 -8.75 4.82
C ILE A 170 -11.61 -7.57 5.78
N LEU A 171 -12.77 -6.92 5.94
CA LEU A 171 -12.91 -5.75 6.81
C LEU A 171 -12.74 -6.12 8.28
N GLU A 172 -13.35 -7.23 8.72
CA GLU A 172 -13.17 -7.77 10.08
C GLU A 172 -11.70 -8.07 10.37
N THR A 173 -10.99 -8.74 9.46
CA THR A 173 -9.56 -9.04 9.63
C THR A 173 -8.72 -7.77 9.73
N LEU A 174 -8.98 -6.77 8.88
CA LEU A 174 -8.25 -5.49 8.92
C LEU A 174 -8.42 -4.76 10.24
N TYR A 175 -9.63 -4.70 10.75
CA TYR A 175 -9.92 -4.01 12.00
C TYR A 175 -9.44 -4.82 13.21
N SER A 176 -9.73 -6.11 13.25
CA SER A 176 -9.35 -6.98 14.35
C SER A 176 -7.84 -7.02 14.59
N THR A 177 -7.04 -7.10 13.53
CA THR A 177 -5.59 -7.31 13.65
C THR A 177 -4.76 -6.04 13.45
N GLY A 178 -5.37 -4.98 12.94
CA GLY A 178 -4.65 -3.77 12.54
C GLY A 178 -3.56 -3.98 11.50
N ILE A 179 -3.57 -5.07 10.73
CA ILE A 179 -2.54 -5.37 9.72
C ILE A 179 -2.60 -4.40 8.53
N ARG A 180 -1.49 -4.30 7.79
CA ARG A 180 -1.46 -3.49 6.57
C ARG A 180 -2.23 -4.20 5.45
N VAL A 181 -2.88 -3.44 4.56
CA VAL A 181 -3.60 -4.02 3.41
C VAL A 181 -2.72 -4.90 2.52
N SER A 182 -1.42 -4.61 2.43
CA SER A 182 -0.45 -5.44 1.71
C SER A 182 -0.18 -6.78 2.41
N GLU A 183 -0.18 -6.79 3.73
CA GLU A 183 -0.07 -7.99 4.55
C GLU A 183 -1.33 -8.84 4.44
N LEU A 184 -2.51 -8.22 4.53
CA LEU A 184 -3.80 -8.90 4.35
C LEU A 184 -3.87 -9.67 3.01
N VAL A 185 -3.57 -9.02 1.89
CA VAL A 185 -3.66 -9.68 0.57
C VAL A 185 -2.58 -10.75 0.37
N ALA A 186 -1.52 -10.73 1.16
CA ALA A 186 -0.47 -11.74 1.13
C ALA A 186 -0.84 -13.02 1.89
N LEU A 187 -1.85 -12.98 2.77
CA LEU A 187 -2.25 -14.12 3.61
C LEU A 187 -2.60 -15.36 2.78
N ASN A 188 -2.16 -16.50 3.28
CA ASN A 188 -2.52 -17.82 2.81
C ASN A 188 -3.42 -18.52 3.84
N MET A 189 -3.97 -19.67 3.48
CA MET A 189 -4.81 -20.47 4.37
C MET A 189 -4.04 -20.92 5.61
N ASP A 190 -2.78 -21.33 5.44
CA ASP A 190 -1.90 -21.84 6.50
C ASP A 190 -1.38 -20.72 7.44
N ASP A 191 -1.66 -19.46 7.15
CA ASP A 191 -1.23 -18.33 8.00
C ASP A 191 -2.21 -18.08 9.16
N ILE A 192 -3.37 -18.79 9.21
CA ILE A 192 -4.37 -18.64 10.26
C ILE A 192 -4.34 -19.85 11.19
N ASP A 193 -4.13 -19.58 12.46
CA ASP A 193 -4.35 -20.54 13.54
C ASP A 193 -5.69 -20.25 14.21
N PHE A 194 -6.71 -21.05 13.87
CA PHE A 194 -8.06 -20.92 14.42
C PHE A 194 -8.15 -21.30 15.90
N LEU A 195 -7.30 -22.22 16.37
CA LEU A 195 -7.27 -22.66 17.76
C LEU A 195 -6.52 -21.69 18.66
N GLY A 196 -5.39 -21.19 18.16
CA GLY A 196 -4.58 -20.18 18.85
C GLY A 196 -5.13 -18.77 18.71
N GLU A 197 -6.16 -18.54 17.85
CA GLU A 197 -6.74 -17.24 17.53
C GLU A 197 -5.68 -16.20 17.14
N VAL A 198 -4.79 -16.59 16.23
CA VAL A 198 -3.70 -15.75 15.76
C VAL A 198 -3.51 -15.87 14.25
N ILE A 199 -2.93 -14.81 13.66
CA ILE A 199 -2.49 -14.79 12.27
C ILE A 199 -0.97 -14.64 12.21
N HIS A 200 -0.32 -15.46 11.40
CA HIS A 200 1.09 -15.37 11.07
C HIS A 200 1.30 -14.39 9.93
N ILE A 201 1.93 -13.25 10.19
CA ILE A 201 2.10 -12.17 9.23
C ILE A 201 3.55 -12.15 8.75
N ARG A 202 3.74 -12.31 7.44
CA ARG A 202 5.05 -12.22 6.79
C ARG A 202 5.30 -10.78 6.33
N GLY A 203 6.26 -10.11 6.98
CA GLY A 203 6.66 -8.74 6.65
C GLY A 203 7.79 -8.65 5.62
N LYS A 204 8.20 -7.42 5.30
CA LYS A 204 9.33 -7.14 4.42
C LYS A 204 10.64 -7.70 5.01
N GLY A 205 11.42 -8.44 4.23
CA GLY A 205 12.74 -8.94 4.64
C GLY A 205 12.70 -10.22 5.48
N LYS A 206 11.72 -11.10 5.29
CA LYS A 206 11.54 -12.38 6.02
C LYS A 206 11.28 -12.21 7.52
N LYS A 207 10.91 -11.01 7.99
CA LYS A 207 10.47 -10.82 9.36
C LYS A 207 9.03 -11.32 9.50
N GLU A 208 8.80 -12.24 10.39
CA GLU A 208 7.49 -12.75 10.73
C GLU A 208 7.05 -12.16 12.07
N ARG A 209 5.76 -11.92 12.21
CA ARG A 209 5.12 -11.61 13.49
C ARG A 209 3.78 -12.31 13.59
N ILE A 210 3.37 -12.53 14.81
CA ILE A 210 2.05 -13.05 15.13
C ILE A 210 1.17 -11.86 15.53
N ALA A 211 -0.08 -11.86 15.06
CA ALA A 211 -1.10 -10.90 15.48
C ALA A 211 -2.32 -11.68 16.00
N PRO A 212 -2.80 -11.39 17.21
CA PRO A 212 -4.10 -11.87 17.66
C PRO A 212 -5.22 -11.46 16.70
N ILE A 213 -6.25 -12.28 16.60
CA ILE A 213 -7.42 -12.02 15.78
C ILE A 213 -8.68 -12.32 16.59
N SER A 214 -9.70 -11.47 16.48
CA SER A 214 -10.94 -11.65 17.21
C SER A 214 -11.76 -12.84 16.73
N SER A 215 -12.53 -13.41 17.63
CA SER A 215 -13.49 -14.47 17.35
C SER A 215 -14.49 -14.08 16.26
N SER A 216 -15.00 -12.84 16.25
CA SER A 216 -15.86 -12.32 15.18
C SER A 216 -15.20 -12.34 13.79
N ALA A 217 -13.91 -11.98 13.72
CA ALA A 217 -13.16 -12.03 12.47
C ALA A 217 -12.90 -13.47 12.01
N LEU A 218 -12.59 -14.38 12.95
CA LEU A 218 -12.44 -15.81 12.65
C LEU A 218 -13.73 -16.44 12.14
N GLN A 219 -14.87 -16.15 12.77
CA GLN A 219 -16.19 -16.59 12.31
C GLN A 219 -16.47 -16.08 10.88
N SER A 220 -16.18 -14.81 10.62
CA SER A 220 -16.34 -14.23 9.28
C SER A 220 -15.45 -14.90 8.23
N ILE A 221 -14.22 -15.28 8.60
CA ILE A 221 -13.33 -16.04 7.73
C ILE A 221 -13.87 -17.44 7.49
N GLN A 222 -14.32 -18.17 8.54
CA GLN A 222 -14.90 -19.50 8.41
C GLN A 222 -16.11 -19.49 7.49
N HIS A 223 -17.02 -18.56 7.69
CA HIS A 223 -18.20 -18.40 6.82
C HIS A 223 -17.81 -18.12 5.34
N TYR A 224 -16.84 -17.24 5.12
CA TYR A 224 -16.30 -17.03 3.77
C TYR A 224 -15.67 -18.31 3.19
N MET A 225 -14.97 -19.10 4.00
CA MET A 225 -14.33 -20.35 3.55
C MET A 225 -15.33 -21.38 3.04
N GLU A 226 -16.54 -21.45 3.59
CA GLU A 226 -17.60 -22.32 3.08
C GLU A 226 -17.94 -22.02 1.61
N PHE A 227 -18.17 -20.75 1.29
CA PHE A 227 -18.41 -20.31 -0.09
C PHE A 227 -17.18 -20.53 -0.98
N ARG A 228 -16.01 -20.22 -0.45
CA ARG A 228 -14.75 -20.33 -1.16
C ARG A 228 -14.47 -21.78 -1.58
N ASN A 229 -14.68 -22.73 -0.67
CA ASN A 229 -14.43 -24.14 -0.93
C ASN A 229 -15.42 -24.71 -1.97
N LYS A 230 -16.70 -24.37 -1.89
CA LYS A 230 -17.69 -24.72 -2.91
C LYS A 230 -17.27 -24.22 -4.31
N ARG A 231 -16.74 -23.00 -4.38
CA ARG A 231 -16.28 -22.40 -5.65
C ARG A 231 -14.97 -22.99 -6.16
N ALA A 232 -14.07 -23.39 -5.27
CA ALA A 232 -12.80 -24.02 -5.64
C ALA A 232 -13.02 -25.37 -6.37
N GLN A 233 -14.05 -26.12 -5.98
CA GLN A 233 -14.40 -27.40 -6.62
C GLN A 233 -14.83 -27.26 -8.07
N SER A 234 -15.39 -26.11 -8.45
CA SER A 234 -15.91 -25.84 -9.81
C SER A 234 -14.97 -25.04 -10.70
N ASN A 235 -13.76 -24.69 -10.25
CA ASN A 235 -12.84 -23.83 -10.99
C ASN A 235 -11.39 -24.34 -10.92
N THR A 236 -10.88 -24.89 -12.00
CA THR A 236 -9.52 -25.45 -12.10
C THR A 236 -8.41 -24.41 -11.91
N ASN A 237 -8.66 -23.13 -12.16
CA ASN A 237 -7.71 -22.05 -11.99
C ASN A 237 -7.76 -21.40 -10.59
N PHE A 238 -8.48 -22.02 -9.66
CA PHE A 238 -8.64 -21.48 -8.31
C PHE A 238 -7.41 -21.74 -7.44
N SER A 239 -6.88 -20.69 -6.82
CA SER A 239 -5.73 -20.83 -5.90
C SER A 239 -6.15 -21.45 -4.57
N SER A 240 -5.75 -22.69 -4.31
CA SER A 240 -6.03 -23.39 -3.05
C SER A 240 -5.32 -22.73 -1.85
N LYS A 241 -4.11 -22.22 -2.07
CA LYS A 241 -3.24 -21.67 -1.01
C LYS A 241 -3.66 -20.28 -0.52
N VAL A 242 -4.20 -19.43 -1.40
CA VAL A 242 -4.49 -18.02 -1.07
C VAL A 242 -5.74 -17.91 -0.22
N LEU A 243 -5.71 -17.14 0.87
CA LEU A 243 -6.88 -16.91 1.71
C LEU A 243 -7.93 -16.06 0.96
N PHE A 244 -7.62 -14.81 0.64
CA PHE A 244 -8.56 -13.90 0.00
C PHE A 244 -8.35 -13.85 -1.51
N VAL A 245 -9.33 -14.34 -2.25
CA VAL A 245 -9.26 -14.42 -3.71
C VAL A 245 -10.22 -13.44 -4.39
N ASN A 246 -9.89 -13.08 -5.63
CA ASN A 246 -10.76 -12.29 -6.50
C ASN A 246 -11.87 -13.15 -7.13
N LYS A 247 -12.74 -12.55 -7.97
CA LYS A 247 -13.84 -13.27 -8.65
C LYS A 247 -13.38 -14.43 -9.55
N HIS A 248 -12.12 -14.47 -9.91
CA HIS A 248 -11.50 -15.50 -10.76
C HIS A 248 -10.73 -16.56 -9.96
N GLY A 249 -10.77 -16.53 -8.63
CA GLY A 249 -10.05 -17.48 -7.78
C GLY A 249 -8.57 -17.17 -7.56
N GLN A 250 -8.08 -16.01 -7.99
CA GLN A 250 -6.69 -15.59 -7.86
C GLN A 250 -6.51 -14.57 -6.72
N ARG A 251 -5.29 -14.38 -6.23
CA ARG A 251 -4.96 -13.45 -5.15
C ARG A 251 -5.53 -12.06 -5.39
N LEU A 252 -6.13 -11.47 -4.38
CA LEU A 252 -6.63 -10.11 -4.40
C LEU A 252 -5.48 -9.09 -4.43
N SER A 253 -5.68 -7.97 -5.16
CA SER A 253 -4.76 -6.84 -5.10
C SER A 253 -5.17 -5.84 -4.01
N THR A 254 -4.20 -5.10 -3.48
CA THR A 254 -4.45 -4.02 -2.50
C THR A 254 -5.39 -2.94 -3.06
N ARG A 255 -5.32 -2.67 -4.38
CA ARG A 255 -6.22 -1.75 -5.08
C ARG A 255 -7.66 -2.26 -5.06
N SER A 256 -7.85 -3.57 -5.22
CA SER A 256 -9.19 -4.18 -5.15
C SER A 256 -9.79 -4.06 -3.76
N VAL A 257 -9.01 -4.29 -2.70
CA VAL A 257 -9.47 -4.11 -1.31
C VAL A 257 -9.90 -2.66 -1.06
N ARG A 258 -9.07 -1.67 -1.44
CA ARG A 258 -9.42 -0.25 -1.30
C ARG A 258 -10.73 0.09 -2.01
N ARG A 259 -10.87 -0.31 -3.28
CA ARG A 259 -12.10 -0.06 -4.05
C ARG A 259 -13.35 -0.69 -3.42
N LYS A 260 -13.20 -1.87 -2.77
CA LYS A 260 -14.29 -2.50 -2.03
C LYS A 260 -14.64 -1.72 -0.78
N MET A 261 -13.64 -1.31 -0.01
CA MET A 261 -13.84 -0.46 1.15
C MET A 261 -14.55 0.85 0.78
N ASP A 262 -14.12 1.53 -0.30
CA ASP A 262 -14.77 2.75 -0.81
C ASP A 262 -16.26 2.52 -1.13
N LYS A 263 -16.60 1.35 -1.71
CA LYS A 263 -17.99 0.95 -1.97
C LYS A 263 -18.78 0.87 -0.66
N TYR A 264 -18.27 0.15 0.34
CA TYR A 264 -18.99 -0.08 1.59
C TYR A 264 -19.05 1.17 2.48
N LEU A 265 -18.05 2.03 2.44
CA LEU A 265 -18.11 3.35 3.08
C LEU A 265 -19.28 4.19 2.55
N LYS A 266 -19.45 4.24 1.22
CA LYS A 266 -20.58 4.93 0.60
C LYS A 266 -21.92 4.33 0.99
N MET A 267 -22.03 2.99 1.03
CA MET A 267 -23.26 2.30 1.44
C MET A 267 -23.60 2.52 2.91
N ALA A 268 -22.59 2.59 3.78
CA ALA A 268 -22.74 2.85 5.21
C ALA A 268 -22.97 4.34 5.54
N GLY A 269 -22.96 5.24 4.56
CA GLY A 269 -23.05 6.69 4.80
C GLY A 269 -21.84 7.27 5.53
N LEU A 270 -20.65 6.67 5.36
CA LEU A 270 -19.42 7.11 5.99
C LEU A 270 -18.55 7.91 5.02
N ASP A 271 -17.59 8.68 5.57
CA ASP A 271 -16.70 9.53 4.78
C ASP A 271 -15.85 8.71 3.79
N PRO A 272 -15.91 8.98 2.48
CA PRO A 272 -15.09 8.30 1.47
C PRO A 272 -13.57 8.49 1.62
N ALA A 273 -13.12 9.46 2.42
CA ALA A 273 -11.70 9.68 2.71
C ALA A 273 -11.10 8.62 3.66
N ILE A 274 -11.95 7.80 4.28
CA ILE A 274 -11.53 6.68 5.12
C ILE A 274 -10.83 5.63 4.27
N SER A 275 -9.76 5.08 4.80
CA SER A 275 -8.89 4.13 4.11
C SER A 275 -8.50 2.95 5.02
N PRO A 276 -7.90 1.88 4.50
CA PRO A 276 -7.36 0.82 5.36
C PRO A 276 -6.34 1.32 6.39
N HIS A 277 -5.65 2.43 6.12
CA HIS A 277 -4.77 3.06 7.11
C HIS A 277 -5.56 3.74 8.22
N THR A 278 -6.70 4.34 7.90
CA THR A 278 -7.61 4.92 8.89
C THR A 278 -8.17 3.82 9.79
N LEU A 279 -8.59 2.68 9.23
CA LEU A 279 -9.10 1.54 10.00
C LEU A 279 -8.04 0.97 10.97
N ARG A 280 -6.79 0.86 10.50
CA ARG A 280 -5.66 0.48 11.35
C ARG A 280 -5.37 1.52 12.45
N HIS A 281 -5.54 2.80 12.15
CA HIS A 281 -5.39 3.86 13.15
C HIS A 281 -6.52 3.81 14.18
N SER A 282 -7.76 3.54 13.74
CA SER A 282 -8.89 3.30 14.64
C SER A 282 -8.64 2.13 15.58
N PHE A 283 -8.15 0.99 15.06
CA PHE A 283 -7.70 -0.13 15.89
C PHE A 283 -6.73 0.31 16.99
N ALA A 284 -5.66 1.02 16.61
CA ALA A 284 -4.64 1.48 17.57
C ALA A 284 -5.24 2.42 18.63
N THR A 285 -6.09 3.35 18.20
CA THR A 285 -6.74 4.34 19.09
C THR A 285 -7.69 3.64 20.06
N HIS A 286 -8.50 2.70 19.59
CA HIS A 286 -9.44 1.96 20.43
C HIS A 286 -8.72 1.10 21.46
N MET A 287 -7.65 0.39 21.06
CA MET A 287 -6.81 -0.37 21.99
C MET A 287 -6.25 0.52 23.10
N LEU A 288 -5.70 1.70 22.75
CA LEU A 288 -5.17 2.66 23.73
C LEU A 288 -6.27 3.23 24.64
N ASN A 289 -7.42 3.59 24.09
CA ASN A 289 -8.56 4.11 24.86
C ASN A 289 -9.11 3.06 25.85
N ASN A 290 -9.02 1.78 25.51
CA ASN A 290 -9.43 0.67 26.36
C ASN A 290 -8.29 0.17 27.28
N GLY A 291 -7.22 0.96 27.46
CA GLY A 291 -6.19 0.73 28.47
C GLY A 291 -4.99 -0.12 28.03
N ALA A 292 -4.90 -0.50 26.74
CA ALA A 292 -3.67 -1.15 26.26
C ALA A 292 -2.48 -0.17 26.33
N ASP A 293 -1.34 -0.63 26.74
CA ASP A 293 -0.13 0.19 26.74
C ASP A 293 0.40 0.43 25.33
N LEU A 294 1.01 1.61 25.11
CA LEU A 294 1.49 2.04 23.81
C LEU A 294 2.51 1.07 23.20
N ARG A 295 3.34 0.43 24.02
CA ARG A 295 4.37 -0.49 23.56
C ARG A 295 3.75 -1.77 23.00
N SER A 296 2.79 -2.35 23.70
CA SER A 296 2.02 -3.50 23.22
C SER A 296 1.31 -3.21 21.90
N VAL A 297 0.66 -2.03 21.78
CA VAL A 297 0.01 -1.62 20.52
C VAL A 297 1.04 -1.45 19.39
N GLN A 298 2.23 -0.90 19.65
CA GLN A 298 3.30 -0.80 18.65
C GLN A 298 3.81 -2.18 18.21
N GLU A 299 3.94 -3.14 19.14
CA GLU A 299 4.34 -4.52 18.85
C GLU A 299 3.27 -5.23 18.00
N LEU A 300 1.99 -5.14 18.36
CA LEU A 300 0.86 -5.67 17.56
C LEU A 300 0.87 -5.12 16.14
N LEU A 301 1.14 -3.84 15.99
CA LEU A 301 1.21 -3.19 14.68
C LEU A 301 2.50 -3.49 13.90
N GLY A 302 3.55 -3.99 14.53
CA GLY A 302 4.84 -4.25 13.88
C GLY A 302 5.53 -2.97 13.43
N HIS A 303 5.64 -1.97 14.32
CA HIS A 303 6.40 -0.74 14.08
C HIS A 303 7.91 -0.99 14.27
N GLN A 304 8.73 -0.63 13.27
CA GLN A 304 10.16 -0.94 13.22
C GLN A 304 11.07 -0.04 14.07
N SER A 305 10.56 0.91 14.83
CA SER A 305 11.39 1.88 15.52
C SER A 305 11.59 1.59 17.01
N LEU A 306 12.11 0.44 17.32
CA LEU A 306 12.97 0.24 18.50
C LEU A 306 13.84 -0.99 18.21
N SER A 307 15.13 -0.76 18.21
CA SER A 307 16.16 -1.75 17.99
C SER A 307 16.00 -2.90 18.97
N THR A 308 15.61 -4.06 18.46
CA THR A 308 16.17 -5.36 18.86
C THR A 308 15.36 -6.45 18.19
N THR A 309 16.02 -7.37 17.56
CA THR A 309 15.50 -8.66 17.15
C THR A 309 15.19 -9.44 18.43
N GLN A 310 14.06 -9.15 19.08
CA GLN A 310 13.54 -10.05 20.08
C GLN A 310 12.91 -11.22 19.33
N VAL A 311 13.50 -12.38 19.51
CA VAL A 311 12.88 -13.67 19.19
C VAL A 311 11.56 -13.69 19.96
N TYR A 312 10.42 -13.68 19.25
CA TYR A 312 9.11 -13.82 19.87
C TYR A 312 9.04 -15.19 20.54
N THR A 313 9.19 -15.21 21.85
CA THR A 313 8.99 -16.40 22.65
C THR A 313 7.48 -16.61 22.85
N HIS A 314 7.05 -17.85 23.12
CA HIS A 314 5.65 -18.16 23.43
C HIS A 314 5.09 -17.29 24.57
N LEU A 315 5.92 -16.91 25.54
CA LEU A 315 5.56 -16.01 26.65
C LEU A 315 5.17 -14.61 26.18
N THR A 316 5.88 -14.05 25.17
CA THR A 316 5.55 -12.73 24.60
C THR A 316 4.23 -12.76 23.85
N THR A 317 3.96 -13.83 23.11
CA THR A 317 2.70 -14.01 22.37
C THR A 317 1.50 -14.11 23.31
N LYS A 318 1.62 -14.87 24.40
CA LYS A 318 0.58 -15.01 25.43
C LYS A 318 0.25 -13.65 26.04
N LYS A 319 1.25 -12.88 26.45
CA LYS A 319 1.05 -11.53 27.02
C LYS A 319 0.40 -10.57 26.02
N LEU A 320 0.80 -10.60 24.75
CA LEU A 320 0.17 -9.78 23.73
C LEU A 320 -1.30 -10.15 23.50
N LYS A 321 -1.63 -11.45 23.57
CA LYS A 321 -3.00 -11.91 23.48
C LYS A 321 -3.82 -11.45 24.69
N GLU A 322 -3.31 -11.55 25.90
CA GLU A 322 -3.98 -11.05 27.11
C GLU A 322 -4.30 -9.55 27.02
N VAL A 323 -3.33 -8.73 26.55
CA VAL A 323 -3.56 -7.29 26.33
C VAL A 323 -4.61 -7.06 25.24
N TYR A 324 -4.59 -7.86 24.19
CA TYR A 324 -5.54 -7.79 23.10
C TYR A 324 -6.96 -8.12 23.56
N ASP A 325 -7.13 -9.28 24.23
CA ASP A 325 -8.44 -9.76 24.71
C ASP A 325 -9.08 -8.75 25.68
N ASN A 326 -8.26 -8.11 26.54
CA ASN A 326 -8.74 -7.10 27.49
C ASN A 326 -9.05 -5.74 26.89
N ALA A 327 -8.51 -5.38 25.73
CA ALA A 327 -8.60 -4.02 25.20
C ALA A 327 -9.27 -3.93 23.81
N HIS A 328 -9.40 -5.04 23.07
CA HIS A 328 -9.99 -4.99 21.74
C HIS A 328 -11.53 -4.95 21.82
N PRO A 329 -12.22 -3.95 21.19
CA PRO A 329 -13.67 -3.80 21.32
C PRO A 329 -14.46 -5.04 20.86
N ARG A 330 -13.98 -5.77 19.84
CA ARG A 330 -14.66 -6.98 19.33
C ARG A 330 -14.55 -8.20 20.26
N GLU A 331 -13.65 -8.17 21.24
CA GLU A 331 -13.57 -9.19 22.29
C GLU A 331 -14.42 -8.82 23.51
N GLN A 332 -14.59 -7.52 23.78
CA GLN A 332 -15.39 -7.04 24.90
C GLN A 332 -16.89 -7.12 24.63
N TYR A 333 -17.30 -6.98 23.37
CA TYR A 333 -18.70 -7.04 22.93
C TYR A 333 -18.92 -8.29 22.09
N HIS A 334 -19.08 -9.45 22.73
CA HIS A 334 -19.47 -10.72 22.09
C HIS A 334 -20.90 -10.59 21.52
N GLU A 335 -21.01 -10.09 20.29
CA GLU A 335 -22.22 -10.30 19.50
C GLU A 335 -21.97 -11.52 18.60
N ASP A 336 -22.82 -12.53 18.70
CA ASP A 336 -22.85 -13.65 17.76
C ASP A 336 -23.17 -13.12 16.37
N VAL A 337 -22.13 -12.94 15.56
CA VAL A 337 -22.22 -12.38 14.20
C VAL A 337 -23.08 -13.28 13.28
N TYR A 338 -23.31 -14.51 13.68
CA TYR A 338 -24.02 -15.57 12.95
C TYR A 338 -24.91 -16.39 13.90
N ALA A 339 -25.69 -15.76 14.78
CA ALA A 339 -26.77 -16.47 15.45
C ALA A 339 -27.63 -17.12 14.37
N PRO A 340 -27.92 -18.44 14.44
CA PRO A 340 -28.84 -19.06 13.50
C PRO A 340 -30.16 -18.30 13.60
N TYR A 341 -30.74 -17.95 12.45
CA TYR A 341 -32.11 -17.48 12.38
C TYR A 341 -32.94 -18.61 13.01
N ASP A 342 -33.29 -18.46 14.27
CA ASP A 342 -34.27 -19.34 14.90
C ASP A 342 -35.53 -19.27 14.03
N ASP A 343 -35.83 -20.40 13.46
CA ASP A 343 -37.05 -20.74 12.79
C ASP A 343 -38.22 -20.18 13.65
N LEU A 344 -38.76 -19.04 13.23
CA LEU A 344 -40.02 -18.55 13.79
C LEU A 344 -41.06 -19.61 13.47
N GLY A 345 -41.12 -20.55 14.39
CA GLY A 345 -42.05 -21.64 14.38
C GLY A 345 -43.41 -21.21 13.98
N GLY A 346 -43.85 -21.65 12.82
CA GLY A 346 -45.24 -21.68 12.43
C GLY A 346 -46.03 -22.50 13.44
N ASN A 347 -46.61 -21.84 14.43
CA ASN A 347 -47.70 -22.39 15.20
C ASN A 347 -49.00 -21.91 14.57
N GLY A 348 -49.44 -22.63 13.56
CA GLY A 348 -50.75 -22.57 13.01
C GLY A 348 -51.51 -23.82 13.49
N GLY A 349 -52.05 -23.75 14.71
CA GLY A 349 -53.02 -24.71 15.19
C GLY A 349 -54.44 -24.21 14.96
N LEU A 350 -55.24 -25.10 14.36
CA LEU A 350 -56.69 -25.14 14.24
C LEU A 350 -57.32 -24.29 13.13
#